data_6839bedc4cbf4c2eaef5105037371bed
#
_entry.id   6839bedc4cbf4c2eaef5105037371bed
#
_cell.length_a   1.000
_cell.length_b   1.000
_cell.length_c   1.000
_cell.angle_alpha   90.00
_cell.angle_beta   90.00
_cell.angle_gamma   90.00
#
_symmetry.space_group_name_H-M   'P 1'
#
loop_
_entity.id
_entity.type
_entity.pdbx_description
1 polymer ?
#
loop_
_entity_poly.entity_id
_entity_poly.type
_entity_poly.pdbx_seq_one_letter_code
_entity_poly.pdbx_strand_id
1 'polypeptide(L)'
;MQELGVDYIDESEVLTPADEVHHVDKQAFTVPFVCGARNLGEALRRIAEGAAMIRTKGEAGTGDVVHAVRHIRQIVLEMKILTVLGEEELYAKAKEHQAPYELVKMVARDGKLPVPNFSAGGIATPADASLVMQLGAEAVFVGSGIFMKNSTEFADPAEAEKRAKAIVQAATHFKDPKVLLEVSEDLAGAMKGLAVSSLDEAHLLQTRGW
;
A
#
# COMPACT_ATOMS: atom_id res chain seq x y z
N MET A 1 -14.51 14.36 7.69
CA MET A 1 -14.55 12.88 7.54
C MET A 1 -14.92 12.21 8.86
N GLN A 2 -14.26 12.52 9.98
CA GLN A 2 -14.61 11.93 11.28
C GLN A 2 -16.10 12.13 11.64
N GLU A 3 -16.64 13.33 11.45
CA GLU A 3 -18.06 13.66 11.69
C GLU A 3 -19.03 12.87 10.79
N LEU A 4 -18.55 12.28 9.72
CA LEU A 4 -19.35 11.41 8.83
C LEU A 4 -19.39 9.96 9.30
N GLY A 5 -18.65 9.61 10.38
CA GLY A 5 -18.61 8.26 10.94
C GLY A 5 -17.87 7.24 10.06
N VAL A 6 -16.83 7.67 9.36
CA VAL A 6 -15.96 6.74 8.61
C VAL A 6 -15.13 5.89 9.57
N ASP A 7 -14.82 4.65 9.17
CA ASP A 7 -14.02 3.72 9.99
C ASP A 7 -12.53 4.05 9.99
N TYR A 8 -12.02 4.59 8.87
CA TYR A 8 -10.61 4.98 8.68
C TYR A 8 -10.52 6.25 7.83
N ILE A 9 -9.46 7.01 8.04
CA ILE A 9 -9.08 8.13 7.18
C ILE A 9 -7.78 7.75 6.47
N ASP A 10 -7.80 7.68 5.15
CA ASP A 10 -6.57 7.54 4.36
C ASP A 10 -5.97 8.94 4.17
N GLU A 11 -4.82 9.17 4.80
CA GLU A 11 -4.13 10.44 4.70
C GLU A 11 -3.50 10.59 3.32
N SER A 12 -3.81 11.72 2.66
CA SER A 12 -2.99 12.18 1.54
C SER A 12 -1.53 12.35 2.03
N GLU A 13 -0.58 12.19 1.15
CA GLU A 13 0.86 12.17 1.48
C GLU A 13 1.38 13.49 2.07
N VAL A 14 0.58 14.55 1.98
CA VAL A 14 0.84 15.88 2.55
C VAL A 14 -0.45 16.51 3.07
N LEU A 15 -0.35 17.50 3.92
CA LEU A 15 -1.50 18.17 4.52
C LEU A 15 -2.41 18.80 3.45
N THR A 16 -1.83 19.50 2.50
CA THR A 16 -2.51 20.03 1.30
C THR A 16 -1.54 20.07 0.13
N PRO A 17 -2.00 20.18 -1.13
CA PRO A 17 -1.12 20.42 -2.28
C PRO A 17 -0.26 21.69 -2.18
N ALA A 18 -0.64 22.60 -1.30
CA ALA A 18 0.11 23.85 -1.05
C ALA A 18 1.12 23.73 0.11
N ASP A 19 1.09 22.63 0.87
CA ASP A 19 1.99 22.38 1.99
C ASP A 19 2.59 20.97 1.83
N GLU A 20 3.79 20.92 1.28
CA GLU A 20 4.49 19.67 0.99
C GLU A 20 5.24 19.08 2.20
N VAL A 21 5.24 19.77 3.33
CA VAL A 21 6.09 19.43 4.49
C VAL A 21 5.28 18.86 5.64
N HIS A 22 4.12 19.44 5.94
CA HIS A 22 3.36 19.07 7.11
C HIS A 22 2.36 17.94 6.84
N HIS A 23 2.12 17.13 7.86
CA HIS A 23 1.11 16.09 7.90
C HIS A 23 0.02 16.44 8.90
N VAL A 24 -1.12 15.76 8.79
CA VAL A 24 -2.21 15.89 9.76
C VAL A 24 -1.74 15.42 11.13
N ASP A 25 -2.04 16.18 12.18
CA ASP A 25 -1.88 15.71 13.56
C ASP A 25 -2.92 14.62 13.87
N LYS A 26 -2.51 13.37 13.72
CA LYS A 26 -3.37 12.19 13.88
C LYS A 26 -3.84 11.99 15.32
N GLN A 27 -3.09 12.53 16.30
CA GLN A 27 -3.43 12.43 17.71
C GLN A 27 -4.66 13.27 18.09
N ALA A 28 -5.03 14.27 17.26
CA ALA A 28 -6.21 15.09 17.43
C ALA A 28 -7.53 14.38 17.02
N PHE A 29 -7.44 13.15 16.50
CA PHE A 29 -8.59 12.40 15.99
C PHE A 29 -8.82 11.10 16.76
N THR A 30 -10.06 10.63 16.79
CA THR A 30 -10.45 9.32 17.33
C THR A 30 -10.52 8.24 16.24
N VAL A 31 -10.71 8.65 14.98
CA VAL A 31 -10.72 7.76 13.82
C VAL A 31 -9.28 7.40 13.45
N PRO A 32 -8.94 6.12 13.26
CA PRO A 32 -7.60 5.70 12.90
C PRO A 32 -7.22 6.12 11.48
N PHE A 33 -5.93 6.37 11.28
CA PHE A 33 -5.36 6.79 10.01
C PHE A 33 -4.65 5.65 9.29
N VAL A 34 -4.82 5.62 7.97
CA VAL A 34 -4.02 4.83 7.02
C VAL A 34 -3.03 5.76 6.34
N CYS A 35 -1.77 5.38 6.25
CA CYS A 35 -0.73 6.20 5.61
C CYS A 35 0.07 5.39 4.58
N GLY A 36 0.50 6.06 3.51
CA GLY A 36 1.32 5.48 2.46
C GLY A 36 2.80 5.42 2.83
N ALA A 37 3.50 4.38 2.37
CA ALA A 37 4.95 4.26 2.48
C ALA A 37 5.56 3.56 1.26
N ARG A 38 6.82 3.92 0.94
CA ARG A 38 7.63 3.32 -0.13
C ARG A 38 8.72 2.39 0.41
N ASN A 39 9.12 2.58 1.65
CA ASN A 39 10.18 1.87 2.34
C ASN A 39 9.89 1.80 3.85
N LEU A 40 10.70 1.04 4.58
CA LEU A 40 10.53 0.85 6.01
C LEU A 40 10.68 2.16 6.81
N GLY A 41 11.66 3.00 6.46
CA GLY A 41 11.89 4.26 7.16
C GLY A 41 10.65 5.16 7.10
N GLU A 42 10.04 5.31 5.92
CA GLU A 42 8.81 6.08 5.75
C GLU A 42 7.65 5.44 6.54
N ALA A 43 7.49 4.11 6.49
CA ALA A 43 6.47 3.41 7.27
C ALA A 43 6.61 3.68 8.77
N LEU A 44 7.82 3.58 9.31
CA LEU A 44 8.08 3.80 10.73
C LEU A 44 7.85 5.25 11.15
N ARG A 45 8.16 6.23 10.30
CA ARG A 45 7.84 7.63 10.57
C ARG A 45 6.33 7.86 10.63
N ARG A 46 5.57 7.31 9.68
CA ARG A 46 4.08 7.40 9.71
C ARG A 46 3.49 6.75 10.95
N ILE A 47 4.02 5.58 11.36
CA ILE A 47 3.60 4.91 12.61
C ILE A 47 3.92 5.79 13.83
N ALA A 48 5.09 6.42 13.87
CA ALA A 48 5.46 7.35 14.94
C ALA A 48 4.52 8.57 15.03
N GLU A 49 3.98 9.01 13.90
CA GLU A 49 2.96 10.08 13.84
C GLU A 49 1.55 9.62 14.22
N GLY A 50 1.33 8.33 14.45
CA GLY A 50 0.05 7.77 14.86
C GLY A 50 -0.73 7.03 13.76
N ALA A 51 -0.07 6.64 12.66
CA ALA A 51 -0.73 5.77 11.67
C ALA A 51 -1.08 4.42 12.29
N ALA A 52 -2.33 4.01 12.16
CA ALA A 52 -2.86 2.73 12.62
C ALA A 52 -2.74 1.62 11.56
N MET A 53 -2.44 1.99 10.32
CA MET A 53 -2.24 1.08 9.20
C MET A 53 -1.30 1.72 8.18
N ILE A 54 -0.44 0.90 7.58
CA ILE A 54 0.40 1.29 6.46
C ILE A 54 -0.13 0.66 5.17
N ARG A 55 -0.06 1.39 4.07
CA ARG A 55 -0.21 0.86 2.72
C ARG A 55 0.99 1.23 1.86
N THR A 56 1.25 0.46 0.82
CA THR A 56 2.20 0.92 -0.20
C THR A 56 1.65 2.17 -0.90
N LYS A 57 2.51 3.13 -1.22
CA LYS A 57 2.08 4.28 -2.04
C LYS A 57 1.66 3.82 -3.43
N GLY A 58 2.46 2.96 -4.06
CA GLY A 58 2.20 2.50 -5.42
C GLY A 58 2.02 3.69 -6.37
N GLU A 59 1.20 3.50 -7.41
CA GLU A 59 0.74 4.59 -8.26
C GLU A 59 -0.74 4.38 -8.54
N ALA A 60 -1.58 5.03 -7.75
CA ALA A 60 -3.02 4.87 -7.81
C ALA A 60 -3.59 5.38 -9.15
N GLY A 61 -4.64 4.72 -9.65
CA GLY A 61 -5.32 5.14 -10.89
C GLY A 61 -4.66 4.67 -12.18
N THR A 62 -3.48 4.06 -12.15
CA THR A 62 -2.73 3.65 -13.34
C THR A 62 -3.09 2.24 -13.85
N GLY A 63 -3.57 1.35 -12.98
CA GLY A 63 -3.69 -0.07 -13.30
C GLY A 63 -2.34 -0.77 -13.50
N ASP A 64 -1.24 -0.14 -13.06
CA ASP A 64 0.13 -0.66 -13.13
C ASP A 64 0.66 -0.90 -11.71
N VAL A 65 0.81 -2.18 -11.36
CA VAL A 65 1.18 -2.64 -10.01
C VAL A 65 2.68 -2.55 -9.71
N VAL A 66 3.49 -2.18 -10.69
CA VAL A 66 4.97 -2.21 -10.61
C VAL A 66 5.50 -1.49 -9.37
N HIS A 67 5.01 -0.30 -9.06
CA HIS A 67 5.47 0.46 -7.89
C HIS A 67 4.98 -0.12 -6.57
N ALA A 68 3.76 -0.63 -6.50
CA ALA A 68 3.26 -1.34 -5.31
C ALA A 68 4.13 -2.58 -5.01
N VAL A 69 4.48 -3.35 -6.04
CA VAL A 69 5.40 -4.50 -5.93
C VAL A 69 6.78 -4.05 -5.43
N ARG A 70 7.33 -2.97 -5.98
CA ARG A 70 8.63 -2.43 -5.55
C ARG A 70 8.59 -2.03 -4.08
N HIS A 71 7.57 -1.30 -3.66
CA HIS A 71 7.44 -0.80 -2.29
C HIS A 71 7.25 -1.94 -1.28
N ILE A 72 6.37 -2.91 -1.54
CA ILE A 72 6.17 -4.04 -0.62
C ILE A 72 7.45 -4.87 -0.49
N ARG A 73 8.15 -5.14 -1.60
CA ARG A 73 9.44 -5.84 -1.58
C ARG A 73 10.49 -5.08 -0.75
N GLN A 74 10.56 -3.76 -0.90
CA GLN A 74 11.50 -2.93 -0.17
C GLN A 74 11.22 -2.98 1.33
N ILE A 75 9.96 -2.75 1.75
CA ILE A 75 9.57 -2.80 3.15
C ILE A 75 9.88 -4.18 3.77
N VAL A 76 9.49 -5.26 3.09
CA VAL A 76 9.70 -6.63 3.60
C VAL A 76 11.20 -6.97 3.67
N LEU A 77 11.99 -6.55 2.68
CA LEU A 77 13.45 -6.78 2.69
C LEU A 77 14.10 -6.03 3.87
N GLU A 78 13.77 -4.77 4.06
CA GLU A 78 14.34 -3.94 5.14
C GLU A 78 13.94 -4.48 6.52
N MET A 79 12.70 -4.90 6.72
CA MET A 79 12.27 -5.59 7.94
C MET A 79 13.12 -6.86 8.19
N LYS A 80 13.29 -7.67 7.16
CA LYS A 80 14.09 -8.90 7.24
C LYS A 80 15.56 -8.62 7.58
N ILE A 81 16.13 -7.56 7.05
CA ILE A 81 17.51 -7.15 7.39
C ILE A 81 17.59 -6.83 8.90
N LEU A 82 16.65 -6.09 9.46
CA LEU A 82 16.67 -5.74 10.88
C LEU A 82 16.68 -6.97 11.80
N THR A 83 16.03 -8.06 11.42
CA THR A 83 15.94 -9.26 12.28
C THR A 83 17.24 -10.01 12.48
N VAL A 84 18.27 -9.72 11.69
CA VAL A 84 19.59 -10.39 11.77
C VAL A 84 20.70 -9.49 12.31
N LEU A 85 20.38 -8.23 12.65
CA LEU A 85 21.35 -7.24 13.14
C LEU A 85 21.49 -7.28 14.66
N GLY A 86 22.69 -6.96 15.16
CA GLY A 86 22.97 -6.72 16.57
C GLY A 86 22.42 -5.37 17.03
N GLU A 87 22.29 -5.21 18.36
CA GLU A 87 21.68 -4.00 18.96
C GLU A 87 22.41 -2.71 18.56
N GLU A 88 23.75 -2.76 18.51
CA GLU A 88 24.56 -1.61 18.09
C GLU A 88 24.35 -1.20 16.63
N GLU A 89 24.09 -2.18 15.76
CA GLU A 89 23.79 -1.95 14.35
C GLU A 89 22.39 -1.34 14.18
N LEU A 90 21.44 -1.66 15.05
CA LEU A 90 20.09 -1.10 15.03
C LEU A 90 20.09 0.42 15.26
N TYR A 91 21.03 0.96 16.07
CA TYR A 91 21.18 2.42 16.20
C TYR A 91 21.58 3.08 14.87
N ALA A 92 22.48 2.45 14.11
CA ALA A 92 22.87 2.94 12.81
C ALA A 92 21.68 2.89 11.82
N LYS A 93 20.92 1.80 11.85
CA LYS A 93 19.72 1.65 11.02
C LYS A 93 18.61 2.64 11.38
N ALA A 94 18.41 2.94 12.64
CA ALA A 94 17.44 3.97 13.06
C ALA A 94 17.80 5.35 12.47
N LYS A 95 19.09 5.70 12.45
CA LYS A 95 19.58 6.93 11.80
C LYS A 95 19.38 6.90 10.27
N GLU A 96 19.72 5.78 9.63
CA GLU A 96 19.56 5.59 8.19
C GLU A 96 18.08 5.72 7.78
N HIS A 97 17.18 5.07 8.51
CA HIS A 97 15.74 5.14 8.27
C HIS A 97 15.09 6.45 8.75
N GLN A 98 15.84 7.29 9.48
CA GLN A 98 15.30 8.51 10.12
C GLN A 98 14.04 8.21 10.97
N ALA A 99 14.07 7.08 11.68
CA ALA A 99 12.93 6.56 12.42
C ALA A 99 13.27 6.40 13.92
N PRO A 100 12.26 6.44 14.81
CA PRO A 100 12.48 6.21 16.23
C PRO A 100 13.12 4.83 16.49
N TYR A 101 14.18 4.82 17.29
CA TYR A 101 14.94 3.61 17.63
C TYR A 101 14.04 2.49 18.18
N GLU A 102 13.09 2.83 19.05
CA GLU A 102 12.18 1.85 19.67
C GLU A 102 11.31 1.11 18.63
N LEU A 103 10.89 1.80 17.57
CA LEU A 103 10.15 1.17 16.46
C LEU A 103 11.06 0.25 15.64
N VAL A 104 12.29 0.66 15.37
CA VAL A 104 13.28 -0.18 14.67
C VAL A 104 13.57 -1.44 15.50
N LYS A 105 13.77 -1.31 16.81
CA LYS A 105 13.98 -2.43 17.73
C LYS A 105 12.78 -3.37 17.79
N MET A 106 11.56 -2.83 17.79
CA MET A 106 10.33 -3.62 17.76
C MET A 106 10.25 -4.46 16.48
N VAL A 107 10.50 -3.85 15.31
CA VAL A 107 10.52 -4.58 14.02
C VAL A 107 11.63 -5.62 13.98
N ALA A 108 12.83 -5.31 14.51
CA ALA A 108 13.93 -6.27 14.59
C ALA A 108 13.56 -7.51 15.40
N ARG A 109 12.86 -7.32 16.53
CA ARG A 109 12.39 -8.40 17.41
C ARG A 109 11.27 -9.22 16.77
N ASP A 110 10.27 -8.56 16.19
CA ASP A 110 8.99 -9.18 15.80
C ASP A 110 8.97 -9.60 14.32
N GLY A 111 9.92 -9.12 13.51
CA GLY A 111 10.00 -9.41 12.06
C GLY A 111 8.86 -8.82 11.23
N LYS A 112 8.07 -7.90 11.81
CA LYS A 112 6.92 -7.28 11.17
C LYS A 112 6.68 -5.86 11.70
N LEU A 113 5.89 -5.07 10.98
CA LEU A 113 5.40 -3.79 11.48
C LEU A 113 4.45 -3.99 12.67
N PRO A 114 4.39 -3.03 13.61
CA PRO A 114 3.43 -3.08 14.73
C PRO A 114 1.98 -2.78 14.31
N VAL A 115 1.76 -2.43 13.06
CA VAL A 115 0.45 -2.18 12.44
C VAL A 115 0.33 -2.96 11.13
N PRO A 116 -0.90 -3.25 10.64
CA PRO A 116 -1.10 -3.93 9.37
C PRO A 116 -0.43 -3.19 8.20
N ASN A 117 0.12 -3.96 7.25
CA ASN A 117 0.76 -3.45 6.04
C ASN A 117 0.05 -3.96 4.79
N PHE A 118 -0.70 -3.09 4.13
CA PHE A 118 -1.49 -3.39 2.94
C PHE A 118 -0.76 -2.99 1.67
N SER A 119 -1.11 -3.63 0.56
CA SER A 119 -0.66 -3.18 -0.76
C SER A 119 -1.74 -2.36 -1.45
N ALA A 120 -1.35 -1.22 -2.01
CA ALA A 120 -2.19 -0.32 -2.77
C ALA A 120 -1.42 0.23 -3.99
N GLY A 121 -2.18 0.66 -5.00
CA GLY A 121 -1.65 1.30 -6.21
C GLY A 121 -1.48 0.35 -7.37
N GLY A 122 -2.35 0.47 -8.37
CA GLY A 122 -2.27 -0.22 -9.65
C GLY A 122 -2.80 -1.65 -9.69
N ILE A 123 -3.33 -2.19 -8.61
CA ILE A 123 -3.94 -3.53 -8.59
C ILE A 123 -5.22 -3.51 -9.43
N ALA A 124 -5.28 -4.35 -10.46
CA ALA A 124 -6.40 -4.39 -11.40
C ALA A 124 -6.89 -5.81 -11.71
N THR A 125 -6.17 -6.85 -11.32
CA THR A 125 -6.48 -8.25 -11.61
C THR A 125 -6.36 -9.14 -10.37
N PRO A 126 -7.00 -10.33 -10.36
CA PRO A 126 -6.75 -11.36 -9.35
C PRO A 126 -5.27 -11.74 -9.22
N ALA A 127 -4.55 -11.78 -10.33
CA ALA A 127 -3.12 -12.10 -10.34
C ALA A 127 -2.28 -11.03 -9.62
N ASP A 128 -2.59 -9.73 -9.80
CA ASP A 128 -1.93 -8.64 -9.07
C ASP A 128 -2.17 -8.77 -7.57
N ALA A 129 -3.41 -9.01 -7.16
CA ALA A 129 -3.76 -9.18 -5.74
C ALA A 129 -3.02 -10.38 -5.14
N SER A 130 -3.05 -11.52 -5.79
CA SER A 130 -2.30 -12.70 -5.36
C SER A 130 -0.80 -12.44 -5.26
N LEU A 131 -0.21 -11.76 -6.25
CA LEU A 131 1.21 -11.42 -6.27
C LEU A 131 1.62 -10.63 -5.03
N VAL A 132 0.94 -9.52 -4.73
CA VAL A 132 1.31 -8.67 -3.60
C VAL A 132 1.10 -9.36 -2.26
N MET A 133 0.08 -10.21 -2.13
CA MET A 133 -0.13 -11.05 -0.95
C MET A 133 1.02 -12.07 -0.76
N GLN A 134 1.48 -12.70 -1.84
CA GLN A 134 2.65 -13.61 -1.80
C GLN A 134 3.95 -12.88 -1.45
N LEU A 135 4.05 -11.59 -1.75
CA LEU A 135 5.19 -10.74 -1.40
C LEU A 135 5.17 -10.26 0.05
N GLY A 136 4.11 -10.52 0.79
CA GLY A 136 4.02 -10.24 2.23
C GLY A 136 3.09 -9.09 2.60
N ALA A 137 2.23 -8.62 1.69
CA ALA A 137 1.12 -7.76 2.07
C ALA A 137 0.11 -8.55 2.92
N GLU A 138 -0.54 -7.88 3.88
CA GLU A 138 -1.55 -8.50 4.74
C GLU A 138 -2.97 -8.36 4.18
N ALA A 139 -3.18 -7.39 3.30
CA ALA A 139 -4.37 -7.23 2.47
C ALA A 139 -4.10 -6.27 1.29
N VAL A 140 -5.14 -5.94 0.52
CA VAL A 140 -5.05 -5.07 -0.64
C VAL A 140 -6.10 -3.95 -0.58
N PHE A 141 -5.72 -2.76 -1.04
CA PHE A 141 -6.64 -1.69 -1.40
C PHE A 141 -6.77 -1.62 -2.92
N VAL A 142 -8.00 -1.70 -3.43
CA VAL A 142 -8.28 -1.67 -4.86
C VAL A 142 -9.39 -0.67 -5.15
N GLY A 143 -9.09 0.31 -5.98
CA GLY A 143 -10.04 1.34 -6.41
C GLY A 143 -10.33 1.24 -7.91
N SER A 144 -9.66 2.06 -8.70
CA SER A 144 -9.85 2.14 -10.15
C SER A 144 -9.75 0.79 -10.87
N GLY A 145 -8.90 -0.11 -10.40
CA GLY A 145 -8.78 -1.46 -10.97
C GLY A 145 -10.08 -2.27 -10.95
N ILE A 146 -11.00 -1.97 -10.03
CA ILE A 146 -12.34 -2.57 -9.99
C ILE A 146 -13.34 -1.73 -10.77
N PHE A 147 -13.38 -0.43 -10.50
CA PHE A 147 -14.48 0.44 -10.90
C PHE A 147 -14.30 1.11 -12.26
N MET A 148 -13.09 1.08 -12.82
CA MET A 148 -12.78 1.74 -14.09
C MET A 148 -12.51 0.73 -15.20
N LYS A 149 -12.94 1.07 -16.41
CA LYS A 149 -12.61 0.37 -17.65
C LYS A 149 -11.29 0.89 -18.23
N ASN A 150 -11.08 2.19 -18.10
CA ASN A 150 -9.85 2.91 -18.48
C ASN A 150 -9.74 4.18 -17.60
N SER A 151 -8.82 5.08 -17.90
CA SER A 151 -8.58 6.29 -17.11
C SER A 151 -9.77 7.27 -17.03
N THR A 152 -10.78 7.13 -17.87
CA THR A 152 -11.91 8.09 -17.99
C THR A 152 -13.29 7.45 -17.90
N GLU A 153 -13.41 6.15 -18.16
CA GLU A 153 -14.69 5.44 -18.23
C GLU A 153 -14.85 4.48 -17.06
N PHE A 154 -16.02 4.48 -16.44
CA PHE A 154 -16.38 3.48 -15.45
C PHE A 154 -16.64 2.11 -16.09
N ALA A 155 -16.34 1.05 -15.36
CA ALA A 155 -16.71 -0.30 -15.72
C ALA A 155 -18.24 -0.48 -15.60
N ASP A 156 -18.78 -1.44 -16.34
CA ASP A 156 -20.15 -1.89 -16.10
C ASP A 156 -20.29 -2.39 -14.64
N PRO A 157 -21.36 -2.03 -13.91
CA PRO A 157 -21.53 -2.43 -12.51
C PRO A 157 -21.45 -3.94 -12.27
N ALA A 158 -21.97 -4.77 -13.18
CA ALA A 158 -21.91 -6.23 -13.04
C ALA A 158 -20.48 -6.75 -13.23
N GLU A 159 -19.73 -6.17 -14.15
CA GLU A 159 -18.30 -6.48 -14.35
C GLU A 159 -17.44 -6.01 -13.16
N ALA A 160 -17.74 -4.85 -12.61
CA ALA A 160 -17.07 -4.35 -11.42
C ALA A 160 -17.31 -5.26 -10.21
N GLU A 161 -18.54 -5.69 -9.98
CA GLU A 161 -18.89 -6.64 -8.92
C GLU A 161 -18.19 -8.00 -9.11
N LYS A 162 -18.20 -8.54 -10.33
CA LYS A 162 -17.51 -9.79 -10.66
C LYS A 162 -16.01 -9.69 -10.38
N ARG A 163 -15.38 -8.61 -10.81
CA ARG A 163 -13.96 -8.34 -10.59
C ARG A 163 -13.64 -8.17 -9.10
N ALA A 164 -14.47 -7.44 -8.36
CA ALA A 164 -14.29 -7.28 -6.92
C ALA A 164 -14.30 -8.63 -6.20
N LYS A 165 -15.29 -9.50 -6.50
CA LYS A 165 -15.37 -10.86 -5.95
C LYS A 165 -14.14 -11.69 -6.29
N ALA A 166 -13.69 -11.64 -7.54
CA ALA A 166 -12.50 -12.36 -8.00
C ALA A 166 -11.23 -11.90 -7.28
N ILE A 167 -11.04 -10.61 -7.09
CA ILE A 167 -9.90 -10.04 -6.36
C ILE A 167 -9.93 -10.45 -4.89
N VAL A 168 -11.09 -10.42 -4.25
CA VAL A 168 -11.24 -10.86 -2.85
C VAL A 168 -10.88 -12.34 -2.71
N GLN A 169 -11.36 -13.20 -3.60
CA GLN A 169 -11.01 -14.63 -3.59
C GLN A 169 -9.51 -14.84 -3.84
N ALA A 170 -8.93 -14.11 -4.78
CA ALA A 170 -7.49 -14.19 -5.07
C ALA A 170 -6.62 -13.72 -3.89
N ALA A 171 -7.02 -12.64 -3.19
CA ALA A 171 -6.33 -12.19 -1.99
C ALA A 171 -6.48 -13.17 -0.82
N THR A 172 -7.65 -13.81 -0.67
CA THR A 172 -7.91 -14.78 0.38
C THR A 172 -7.17 -16.10 0.14
N HIS A 173 -7.17 -16.56 -1.11
CA HIS A 173 -6.59 -17.85 -1.51
C HIS A 173 -5.33 -17.70 -2.36
N PHE A 174 -4.51 -16.70 -2.06
CA PHE A 174 -3.36 -16.29 -2.89
C PHE A 174 -2.27 -17.36 -3.12
N LYS A 175 -2.30 -18.47 -2.38
CA LYS A 175 -1.41 -19.62 -2.55
C LYS A 175 -2.05 -20.80 -3.26
N ASP A 176 -3.32 -20.72 -3.59
CA ASP A 176 -4.04 -21.81 -4.27
C ASP A 176 -4.17 -21.52 -5.77
N PRO A 177 -3.34 -22.17 -6.62
CA PRO A 177 -3.34 -21.90 -8.05
C PRO A 177 -4.64 -22.31 -8.74
N LYS A 178 -5.40 -23.26 -8.17
CA LYS A 178 -6.68 -23.69 -8.73
C LYS A 178 -7.73 -22.60 -8.55
N VAL A 179 -7.84 -22.04 -7.33
CA VAL A 179 -8.74 -20.92 -7.07
C VAL A 179 -8.35 -19.70 -7.91
N LEU A 180 -7.05 -19.41 -8.02
CA LEU A 180 -6.59 -18.28 -8.82
C LEU A 180 -6.94 -18.42 -10.31
N LEU A 181 -6.89 -19.64 -10.85
CA LEU A 181 -7.31 -19.90 -12.22
C LEU A 181 -8.83 -19.68 -12.37
N GLU A 182 -9.62 -20.33 -11.51
CA GLU A 182 -11.10 -20.27 -11.54
C GLU A 182 -11.62 -18.81 -11.46
N VAL A 183 -11.06 -17.99 -10.55
CA VAL A 183 -11.51 -16.59 -10.39
C VAL A 183 -11.01 -15.66 -11.48
N SER A 184 -10.04 -16.09 -12.27
CA SER A 184 -9.49 -15.31 -13.39
C SER A 184 -10.23 -15.60 -14.71
N GLU A 185 -10.99 -16.69 -14.78
CA GLU A 185 -11.77 -17.05 -15.96
C GLU A 185 -12.94 -16.08 -16.17
N ASP A 186 -13.30 -15.83 -17.42
CA ASP A 186 -14.46 -15.03 -17.82
C ASP A 186 -14.51 -13.60 -17.27
N LEU A 187 -13.39 -13.03 -16.80
CA LEU A 187 -13.30 -11.61 -16.49
C LEU A 187 -13.10 -10.82 -17.77
N ALA A 188 -13.82 -9.72 -17.90
CA ALA A 188 -13.52 -8.72 -18.90
C ALA A 188 -12.06 -8.22 -18.73
N GLY A 189 -11.44 -7.73 -19.80
CA GLY A 189 -10.07 -7.24 -19.75
C GLY A 189 -9.83 -6.28 -18.59
N ALA A 190 -8.64 -6.34 -17.99
CA ALA A 190 -8.24 -5.44 -16.93
C ALA A 190 -8.35 -3.97 -17.38
N MET A 191 -8.49 -3.07 -16.42
CA MET A 191 -8.43 -1.64 -16.66
C MET A 191 -7.22 -1.31 -17.56
N LYS A 192 -7.47 -0.67 -18.70
CA LYS A 192 -6.42 -0.10 -19.55
C LYS A 192 -5.92 1.17 -18.88
N GLY A 193 -4.86 1.04 -18.11
CA GLY A 193 -4.23 2.12 -17.40
C GLY A 193 -3.07 2.76 -18.17
N LEU A 194 -2.35 3.61 -17.49
CA LEU A 194 -1.12 4.25 -17.97
C LEU A 194 0.07 3.46 -17.43
N ALA A 195 0.99 3.09 -18.30
CA ALA A 195 2.25 2.54 -17.83
C ALA A 195 2.98 3.60 -16.96
N VAL A 196 3.36 3.26 -15.74
CA VAL A 196 4.03 4.21 -14.84
C VAL A 196 5.34 4.72 -15.47
N SER A 197 6.01 3.90 -16.26
CA SER A 197 7.21 4.28 -17.01
C SER A 197 6.99 5.38 -18.05
N SER A 198 5.74 5.68 -18.40
CA SER A 198 5.38 6.77 -19.33
C SER A 198 5.00 8.07 -18.62
N LEU A 199 4.95 8.09 -17.29
CA LEU A 199 4.63 9.27 -16.52
C LEU A 199 5.90 10.06 -16.18
N ASP A 200 5.82 11.39 -16.32
CA ASP A 200 6.86 12.27 -15.83
C ASP A 200 6.95 12.20 -14.30
N GLU A 201 8.14 12.33 -13.76
CA GLU A 201 8.40 12.25 -12.31
C GLU A 201 7.52 13.22 -11.50
N ALA A 202 7.27 14.41 -12.04
CA ALA A 202 6.40 15.42 -11.43
C ALA A 202 4.93 15.00 -11.31
N HIS A 203 4.49 13.98 -12.07
CA HIS A 203 3.12 13.47 -12.06
C HIS A 203 2.96 12.22 -11.19
N LEU A 204 4.05 11.70 -10.63
CA LEU A 204 4.01 10.52 -9.76
C LEU A 204 3.45 10.90 -8.37
N LEU A 205 2.35 10.26 -8.00
CA LEU A 205 1.72 10.47 -6.68
C LEU A 205 2.60 9.98 -5.53
N GLN A 206 3.39 8.93 -5.76
CA GLN A 206 4.27 8.31 -4.77
C GLN A 206 5.41 9.21 -4.28
N THR A 207 5.76 10.26 -5.02
CA THR A 207 6.84 11.19 -4.65
C THR A 207 6.40 12.26 -3.67
N ARG A 208 5.10 12.40 -3.43
CA ARG A 208 4.53 13.37 -2.50
C ARG A 208 4.78 12.95 -1.06
N GLY A 209 5.10 13.92 -0.19
CA GLY A 209 5.28 13.71 1.25
C GLY A 209 6.39 12.69 1.56
N TRP A 210 7.60 13.12 1.54
CA TRP A 210 8.82 12.35 1.85
C TRP A 210 9.01 12.07 3.35
#